data_f7df6aad553bb0c2699c73b2dcfd683b
#
_entry.id   f7df6aad553bb0c2699c73b2dcfd683b
#
_cell.length_a   1.000
_cell.length_b   1.000
_cell.length_c   1.000
_cell.angle_alpha   90.00
_cell.angle_beta   90.00
_cell.angle_gamma   90.00
#
_symmetry.space_group_name_H-M   'P 1'
#
loop_
_entity.id
_entity.type
_entity.pdbx_description
1 polymer ?
#
loop_
_entity_poly.entity_id
_entity_poly.type
_entity_poly.pdbx_seq_one_letter_code
_entity_poly.pdbx_strand_id
1 'polypeptide(L)'
;EAFSVTLMCRVLSVSRSGFYRWAVREKSQRQQKRECRERQIMDTYATYKARYGAPRIAKELQAIGYPCSVNFVANVLKLQGLKAHNGKAFNYGSHALTMHNVSENLLWRRFGANKPNEKWTTDITYIWVEKQWLYLAAVMDLYSRSIVGWSLDTGMTEALVTNALRMAFERRETQPGLIIHSDRGVQYRAQKYIDFMVRHGATPSMSRKGNCWDNAVAESFFHTLKVELLKDEPLTDRVTLQQQVFEYIEVDYNKTRRHSAIGYLSPENYELKKVA
;
A
#
# COMPACT_ATOMS: atom_id res chain seq x y z
N GLU A 1 30.21 39.39 13.49
CA GLU A 1 30.15 40.38 14.59
C GLU A 1 28.76 40.33 15.22
N ALA A 2 28.69 40.13 16.54
CA ALA A 2 27.41 40.11 17.25
C ALA A 2 27.03 41.54 17.67
N PHE A 3 25.97 42.09 17.16
CA PHE A 3 25.44 43.38 17.57
C PHE A 3 24.92 43.36 19.02
N SER A 4 25.10 44.46 19.74
CA SER A 4 24.59 44.57 21.13
C SER A 4 23.06 44.54 21.13
N VAL A 5 22.46 43.88 22.15
CA VAL A 5 21.01 43.85 22.35
C VAL A 5 20.40 45.25 22.39
N THR A 6 21.11 46.21 22.95
CA THR A 6 20.69 47.61 23.00
C THR A 6 20.52 48.21 21.62
N LEU A 7 21.48 47.98 20.70
CA LEU A 7 21.45 48.49 19.33
C LEU A 7 20.31 47.80 18.57
N MET A 8 20.19 46.46 18.67
CA MET A 8 19.12 45.71 18.01
C MET A 8 17.73 46.14 18.47
N CYS A 9 17.53 46.36 19.77
CA CYS A 9 16.25 46.85 20.30
C CYS A 9 15.91 48.25 19.78
N ARG A 10 16.93 49.14 19.63
CA ARG A 10 16.72 50.48 19.08
C ARG A 10 16.31 50.43 17.61
N VAL A 11 17.02 49.64 16.80
CA VAL A 11 16.74 49.50 15.35
C VAL A 11 15.37 48.90 15.11
N LEU A 12 14.98 47.86 15.89
CA LEU A 12 13.68 47.15 15.75
C LEU A 12 12.55 47.84 16.50
N SER A 13 12.80 48.99 17.16
CA SER A 13 11.79 49.75 17.93
C SER A 13 11.07 48.88 19.01
N VAL A 14 11.81 47.99 19.68
CA VAL A 14 11.31 47.15 20.78
C VAL A 14 11.95 47.51 22.11
N SER A 15 11.25 47.37 23.24
CA SER A 15 11.83 47.68 24.52
C SER A 15 12.82 46.60 24.96
N ARG A 16 13.93 46.97 25.57
CA ARG A 16 14.93 46.05 26.14
C ARG A 16 14.31 45.09 27.17
N SER A 17 13.44 45.62 28.04
CA SER A 17 12.75 44.83 29.03
C SER A 17 11.78 43.80 28.40
N GLY A 18 11.12 44.22 27.30
CA GLY A 18 10.30 43.32 26.49
C GLY A 18 11.11 42.18 25.85
N PHE A 19 12.28 42.50 25.30
CA PHE A 19 13.18 41.51 24.73
C PHE A 19 13.65 40.48 25.80
N TYR A 20 14.16 40.93 26.94
CA TYR A 20 14.61 40.00 28.00
C TYR A 20 13.47 39.19 28.56
N ARG A 21 12.28 39.76 28.78
CA ARG A 21 11.08 39.00 29.18
C ARG A 21 10.69 37.94 28.16
N TRP A 22 10.79 38.25 26.87
CA TRP A 22 10.55 37.30 25.79
C TRP A 22 11.61 36.21 25.76
N ALA A 23 12.89 36.56 25.91
CA ALA A 23 14.03 35.62 25.86
C ALA A 23 14.01 34.57 27.00
N VAL A 24 13.51 34.93 28.19
CA VAL A 24 13.39 34.05 29.34
C VAL A 24 12.00 33.46 29.55
N ARG A 25 11.07 33.78 28.63
CA ARG A 25 9.67 33.33 28.76
C ARG A 25 9.59 31.82 28.57
N GLU A 26 8.99 31.13 29.53
CA GLU A 26 8.63 29.73 29.36
C GLU A 26 7.62 29.55 28.22
N LYS A 27 7.73 28.43 27.53
CA LYS A 27 6.81 28.08 26.48
C LYS A 27 5.40 27.95 27.01
N SER A 28 4.45 28.59 26.35
CA SER A 28 3.04 28.46 26.73
C SER A 28 2.57 27.01 26.61
N GLN A 29 1.56 26.61 27.40
CA GLN A 29 0.95 25.29 27.29
C GLN A 29 0.48 24.95 25.87
N ARG A 30 -0.03 25.95 25.13
CA ARG A 30 -0.43 25.79 23.71
C ARG A 30 0.77 25.47 22.85
N GLN A 31 1.91 26.10 23.06
CA GLN A 31 3.15 25.86 22.32
C GLN A 31 3.71 24.49 22.65
N GLN A 32 3.74 24.10 23.93
CA GLN A 32 4.19 22.77 24.35
C GLN A 32 3.33 21.65 23.74
N LYS A 33 2.00 21.80 23.75
CA LYS A 33 1.07 20.86 23.10
C LYS A 33 1.28 20.78 21.59
N ARG A 34 1.57 21.90 20.95
CA ARG A 34 1.87 21.94 19.52
C ARG A 34 3.16 21.20 19.19
N GLU A 35 4.23 21.50 19.91
CA GLU A 35 5.54 20.84 19.73
C GLU A 35 5.45 19.31 19.99
N CYS A 36 4.66 18.90 20.99
CA CYS A 36 4.40 17.50 21.24
C CYS A 36 3.72 16.83 20.03
N ARG A 37 2.68 17.44 19.46
CA ARG A 37 1.99 16.94 18.25
C ARG A 37 2.91 16.92 17.02
N GLU A 38 3.73 17.94 16.83
CA GLU A 38 4.73 17.99 15.74
C GLU A 38 5.72 16.84 15.87
N ARG A 39 6.20 16.54 17.09
CA ARG A 39 7.08 15.39 17.35
C ARG A 39 6.39 14.08 17.01
N GLN A 40 5.15 13.86 17.47
CA GLN A 40 4.39 12.64 17.17
C GLN A 40 4.18 12.45 15.66
N ILE A 41 3.99 13.54 14.89
CA ILE A 41 3.90 13.48 13.43
C ILE A 41 5.21 12.99 12.84
N MET A 42 6.34 13.52 13.31
CA MET A 42 7.67 13.15 12.81
C MET A 42 8.00 11.70 13.15
N ASP A 43 7.72 11.27 14.38
CA ASP A 43 7.94 9.89 14.83
C ASP A 43 7.08 8.92 14.01
N THR A 44 5.81 9.25 13.78
CA THR A 44 4.91 8.45 12.93
C THR A 44 5.41 8.38 11.48
N TYR A 45 5.85 9.51 10.90
CA TYR A 45 6.40 9.52 9.54
C TYR A 45 7.63 8.63 9.42
N ALA A 46 8.54 8.67 10.40
CA ALA A 46 9.74 7.83 10.44
C ALA A 46 9.39 6.34 10.63
N THR A 47 8.49 6.01 11.57
CA THR A 47 8.03 4.64 11.84
C THR A 47 7.51 3.97 10.57
N TYR A 48 6.73 4.70 9.77
CA TYR A 48 6.20 4.18 8.51
C TYR A 48 7.12 4.43 7.30
N LYS A 49 8.43 4.69 7.53
CA LYS A 49 9.46 4.79 6.48
C LYS A 49 9.03 5.70 5.31
N ALA A 50 8.47 6.88 5.62
CA ALA A 50 7.96 7.84 4.62
C ALA A 50 6.85 7.30 3.67
N ARG A 51 6.26 6.12 3.93
CA ARG A 51 5.19 5.52 3.12
C ARG A 51 3.84 6.20 3.31
N TYR A 52 3.65 6.90 4.45
CA TYR A 52 2.39 7.54 4.82
C TYR A 52 2.38 9.03 4.52
N GLY A 53 1.36 9.47 3.78
CA GLY A 53 1.01 10.88 3.66
C GLY A 53 0.10 11.36 4.80
N ALA A 54 -0.17 12.67 4.81
CA ALA A 54 -0.93 13.33 5.88
C ALA A 54 -2.25 12.65 6.29
N PRO A 55 -3.09 12.10 5.38
CA PRO A 55 -4.33 11.43 5.79
C PRO A 55 -4.09 10.18 6.64
N ARG A 56 -3.10 9.33 6.28
CA ARG A 56 -2.79 8.11 7.04
C ARG A 56 -2.14 8.44 8.38
N ILE A 57 -1.19 9.39 8.42
CA ILE A 57 -0.56 9.86 9.66
C ILE A 57 -1.62 10.40 10.62
N ALA A 58 -2.56 11.22 10.14
CA ALA A 58 -3.65 11.73 10.97
C ALA A 58 -4.51 10.62 11.58
N LYS A 59 -4.75 9.53 10.84
CA LYS A 59 -5.48 8.36 11.32
C LYS A 59 -4.70 7.54 12.35
N GLU A 60 -3.39 7.40 12.16
CA GLU A 60 -2.52 6.76 13.18
C GLU A 60 -2.52 7.56 14.47
N LEU A 61 -2.29 8.87 14.39
CA LEU A 61 -2.30 9.74 15.56
C LEU A 61 -3.64 9.75 16.28
N GLN A 62 -4.75 9.70 15.56
CA GLN A 62 -6.08 9.54 16.14
C GLN A 62 -6.21 8.23 16.91
N ALA A 63 -5.69 7.12 16.37
CA ALA A 63 -5.76 5.81 17.00
C ALA A 63 -4.96 5.71 18.31
N ILE A 64 -3.86 6.45 18.43
CA ILE A 64 -2.99 6.47 19.63
C ILE A 64 -3.31 7.64 20.59
N GLY A 65 -4.45 8.32 20.42
CA GLY A 65 -4.91 9.36 21.33
C GLY A 65 -4.34 10.77 21.10
N TYR A 66 -3.67 11.02 19.96
CA TYR A 66 -3.17 12.35 19.57
C TYR A 66 -3.89 12.91 18.32
N PRO A 67 -5.20 13.16 18.36
CA PRO A 67 -5.94 13.56 17.18
C PRO A 67 -5.42 14.88 16.59
N CYS A 68 -5.09 14.82 15.30
CA CYS A 68 -4.65 15.96 14.52
C CYS A 68 -5.48 16.06 13.23
N SER A 69 -5.74 17.29 12.76
CA SER A 69 -6.34 17.46 11.45
C SER A 69 -5.34 17.11 10.33
N VAL A 70 -5.84 16.60 9.21
CA VAL A 70 -5.03 16.28 8.03
C VAL A 70 -4.24 17.51 7.56
N ASN A 71 -4.86 18.70 7.59
CA ASN A 71 -4.21 19.94 7.19
C ASN A 71 -3.05 20.33 8.13
N PHE A 72 -3.19 20.11 9.44
CA PHE A 72 -2.10 20.36 10.38
C PHE A 72 -0.92 19.42 10.09
N VAL A 73 -1.17 18.13 9.91
CA VAL A 73 -0.13 17.15 9.54
C VAL A 73 0.54 17.53 8.21
N ALA A 74 -0.24 17.89 7.19
CA ALA A 74 0.29 18.30 5.89
C ALA A 74 1.20 19.54 6.00
N ASN A 75 0.82 20.53 6.81
CA ASN A 75 1.61 21.71 7.05
C ASN A 75 2.93 21.40 7.77
N VAL A 76 2.90 20.53 8.79
CA VAL A 76 4.14 20.12 9.50
C VAL A 76 5.08 19.41 8.54
N LEU A 77 4.61 18.43 7.76
CA LEU A 77 5.44 17.75 6.77
C LEU A 77 6.04 18.73 5.75
N LYS A 78 5.21 19.66 5.25
CA LYS A 78 5.66 20.69 4.30
C LYS A 78 6.77 21.60 4.88
N LEU A 79 6.60 22.06 6.13
CA LEU A 79 7.60 22.90 6.80
C LEU A 79 8.93 22.18 7.04
N GLN A 80 8.87 20.86 7.24
CA GLN A 80 10.05 20.00 7.39
C GLN A 80 10.62 19.52 6.04
N GLY A 81 10.04 19.94 4.91
CA GLY A 81 10.48 19.50 3.57
C GLY A 81 10.21 18.02 3.27
N LEU A 82 9.34 17.36 4.06
CA LEU A 82 9.07 15.94 3.96
C LEU A 82 7.90 15.65 3.03
N LYS A 83 8.03 14.58 2.25
CA LYS A 83 7.00 14.09 1.33
C LYS A 83 6.89 12.58 1.46
N ALA A 84 5.66 12.06 1.45
CA ALA A 84 5.46 10.63 1.31
C ALA A 84 5.96 10.12 -0.06
N HIS A 85 6.30 8.83 -0.12
CA HIS A 85 6.68 8.20 -1.38
C HIS A 85 5.52 8.29 -2.37
N ASN A 86 5.76 8.92 -3.51
CA ASN A 86 4.83 9.02 -4.62
C ASN A 86 5.46 8.36 -5.85
N GLY A 87 4.79 7.35 -6.41
CA GLY A 87 5.18 6.73 -7.66
C GLY A 87 4.70 7.54 -8.87
N LYS A 88 5.44 7.46 -9.96
CA LYS A 88 4.92 7.84 -11.29
C LYS A 88 3.98 6.75 -11.77
N ALA A 89 2.93 7.11 -12.52
CA ALA A 89 2.06 6.15 -13.17
C ALA A 89 2.90 5.21 -14.07
N PHE A 90 2.68 3.90 -13.96
CA PHE A 90 3.30 2.93 -14.86
C PHE A 90 2.42 2.77 -16.10
N ASN A 91 3.03 2.88 -17.29
CA ASN A 91 2.35 2.53 -18.53
C ASN A 91 2.48 1.02 -18.74
N TYR A 92 1.34 0.34 -18.74
CA TYR A 92 1.28 -1.09 -19.11
C TYR A 92 1.14 -1.20 -20.62
N GLY A 93 2.13 -1.84 -21.27
CA GLY A 93 2.04 -2.18 -22.70
C GLY A 93 1.02 -3.30 -22.92
N SER A 94 0.09 -3.11 -23.83
CA SER A 94 -0.85 -4.17 -24.23
C SER A 94 -0.23 -5.05 -25.33
N HIS A 95 -0.08 -6.36 -25.07
CA HIS A 95 0.26 -7.33 -26.10
C HIS A 95 -0.99 -8.02 -26.63
N ALA A 96 -1.20 -7.91 -27.96
CA ALA A 96 -2.28 -8.60 -28.64
C ALA A 96 -1.85 -10.02 -28.99
N LEU A 97 -2.48 -11.03 -28.38
CA LEU A 97 -2.28 -12.44 -28.68
C LEU A 97 -3.62 -13.12 -29.05
N THR A 98 -3.54 -14.14 -29.90
CA THR A 98 -4.64 -15.01 -30.30
C THR A 98 -5.35 -15.64 -29.10
N MET A 99 -6.68 -15.63 -29.08
CA MET A 99 -7.46 -15.91 -27.87
C MET A 99 -8.11 -17.29 -27.89
N HIS A 100 -7.54 -18.22 -27.13
CA HIS A 100 -8.22 -19.44 -26.68
C HIS A 100 -8.42 -19.38 -25.17
N ASN A 101 -9.47 -20.03 -24.63
CA ASN A 101 -9.79 -20.15 -23.20
C ASN A 101 -9.98 -18.79 -22.48
N VAL A 102 -10.85 -17.94 -22.97
CA VAL A 102 -11.20 -16.67 -22.31
C VAL A 102 -12.49 -16.84 -21.53
N SER A 103 -12.45 -16.65 -20.23
CA SER A 103 -13.63 -16.64 -19.37
C SER A 103 -14.38 -15.30 -19.48
N GLU A 104 -15.68 -15.33 -19.16
CA GLU A 104 -16.52 -14.14 -19.12
C GLU A 104 -16.09 -13.18 -17.98
N ASN A 105 -16.33 -11.88 -18.16
CA ASN A 105 -16.10 -10.91 -17.08
C ASN A 105 -17.30 -10.91 -16.12
N LEU A 106 -17.16 -11.56 -14.99
CA LEU A 106 -18.20 -11.63 -13.96
C LEU A 106 -18.15 -10.45 -12.97
N LEU A 107 -17.04 -9.74 -12.88
CA LEU A 107 -16.92 -8.61 -11.95
C LEU A 107 -17.56 -7.32 -12.46
N TRP A 108 -17.47 -7.04 -13.75
CA TRP A 108 -17.98 -5.78 -14.33
C TRP A 108 -17.60 -4.54 -13.55
N ARG A 109 -16.35 -4.49 -13.04
CA ARG A 109 -15.80 -3.43 -12.17
C ARG A 109 -16.51 -3.30 -10.81
N ARG A 110 -17.34 -4.27 -10.43
CA ARG A 110 -17.96 -4.34 -9.10
C ARG A 110 -17.00 -5.01 -8.13
N PHE A 111 -15.96 -4.26 -7.75
CA PHE A 111 -14.88 -4.73 -6.87
C PHE A 111 -15.26 -4.82 -5.38
N GLY A 112 -16.49 -4.51 -5.02
CA GLY A 112 -17.00 -4.74 -3.67
C GLY A 112 -17.34 -6.21 -3.47
N ALA A 113 -17.02 -6.73 -2.28
CA ALA A 113 -17.46 -8.02 -1.79
C ALA A 113 -18.14 -7.83 -0.42
N ASN A 114 -19.09 -8.70 -0.07
CA ASN A 114 -19.86 -8.58 1.18
C ASN A 114 -19.23 -9.38 2.32
N LYS A 115 -18.45 -10.39 1.99
CA LYS A 115 -17.76 -11.29 2.93
C LYS A 115 -16.38 -11.69 2.40
N PRO A 116 -15.48 -12.14 3.29
CA PRO A 116 -14.21 -12.74 2.87
C PRO A 116 -14.42 -13.89 1.91
N ASN A 117 -13.49 -14.08 0.99
CA ASN A 117 -13.47 -15.21 0.05
C ASN A 117 -14.69 -15.28 -0.90
N GLU A 118 -15.36 -14.15 -1.16
CA GLU A 118 -16.42 -14.06 -2.17
C GLU A 118 -15.82 -13.80 -3.56
N LYS A 119 -14.83 -12.92 -3.62
CA LYS A 119 -14.18 -12.50 -4.87
C LYS A 119 -12.70 -12.27 -4.62
N TRP A 120 -11.87 -12.94 -5.39
CA TRP A 120 -10.43 -12.67 -5.44
C TRP A 120 -10.06 -12.06 -6.77
N THR A 121 -9.01 -11.23 -6.78
CA THR A 121 -8.35 -10.79 -8.01
C THR A 121 -6.90 -11.20 -7.98
N THR A 122 -6.34 -11.49 -9.14
CA THR A 122 -4.95 -11.88 -9.29
C THR A 122 -4.30 -11.18 -10.47
N ASP A 123 -3.02 -10.91 -10.35
CA ASP A 123 -2.23 -10.27 -11.40
C ASP A 123 -0.74 -10.58 -11.19
N ILE A 124 0.09 -10.26 -12.19
CA ILE A 124 1.54 -10.45 -12.17
C ILE A 124 2.20 -9.09 -12.34
N THR A 125 3.24 -8.85 -11.55
CA THR A 125 4.15 -7.75 -11.80
C THR A 125 5.57 -8.26 -11.99
N TYR A 126 6.43 -7.44 -12.59
CA TYR A 126 7.85 -7.76 -12.79
C TYR A 126 8.72 -6.74 -12.06
N ILE A 127 9.82 -7.22 -11.52
CA ILE A 127 10.79 -6.46 -10.73
C ILE A 127 12.19 -6.76 -11.30
N TRP A 128 12.93 -5.70 -11.62
CA TRP A 128 14.31 -5.85 -12.10
C TRP A 128 15.27 -5.96 -10.92
N VAL A 129 16.01 -7.05 -10.83
CA VAL A 129 16.98 -7.29 -9.76
C VAL A 129 18.27 -7.79 -10.37
N GLU A 130 19.40 -7.17 -10.02
CA GLU A 130 20.73 -7.43 -10.53
C GLU A 130 20.79 -7.41 -12.06
N LYS A 131 20.53 -8.29 -12.81
CA LYS A 131 20.55 -8.32 -14.29
C LYS A 131 19.46 -9.21 -14.85
N GLN A 132 18.41 -9.49 -14.05
CA GLN A 132 17.31 -10.36 -14.44
C GLN A 132 15.96 -9.82 -14.00
N TRP A 133 14.92 -10.25 -14.70
CA TRP A 133 13.55 -10.03 -14.29
C TRP A 133 13.13 -11.11 -13.30
N LEU A 134 12.49 -10.69 -12.22
CA LEU A 134 11.73 -11.54 -11.32
C LEU A 134 10.25 -11.18 -11.44
N TYR A 135 9.41 -12.19 -11.39
CA TYR A 135 7.96 -12.06 -11.56
C TYR A 135 7.27 -12.39 -10.25
N LEU A 136 6.41 -11.49 -9.80
CA LEU A 136 5.61 -11.66 -8.60
C LEU A 136 4.14 -11.79 -8.99
N ALA A 137 3.54 -12.94 -8.75
CA ALA A 137 2.09 -13.12 -8.79
C ALA A 137 1.50 -12.90 -7.41
N ALA A 138 0.35 -12.24 -7.32
CA ALA A 138 -0.38 -12.03 -6.08
C ALA A 138 -1.87 -12.29 -6.27
N VAL A 139 -2.51 -12.83 -5.22
CA VAL A 139 -3.94 -13.06 -5.11
C VAL A 139 -4.47 -12.20 -3.98
N MET A 140 -5.44 -11.33 -4.27
CA MET A 140 -6.03 -10.39 -3.32
C MET A 140 -7.50 -10.70 -3.10
N ASP A 141 -7.93 -10.77 -1.85
CA ASP A 141 -9.33 -10.76 -1.47
C ASP A 141 -9.92 -9.34 -1.63
N LEU A 142 -10.92 -9.20 -2.46
CA LEU A 142 -11.56 -7.91 -2.73
C LEU A 142 -12.38 -7.38 -1.55
N TYR A 143 -12.74 -8.21 -0.60
CA TYR A 143 -13.46 -7.80 0.61
C TYR A 143 -12.59 -6.94 1.53
N SER A 144 -11.43 -7.45 1.91
CA SER A 144 -10.53 -6.83 2.88
C SER A 144 -9.33 -6.15 2.25
N ARG A 145 -9.08 -6.38 0.95
CA ARG A 145 -7.84 -6.02 0.26
C ARG A 145 -6.62 -6.80 0.74
N SER A 146 -6.82 -7.88 1.47
CA SER A 146 -5.76 -8.76 1.95
C SER A 146 -5.11 -9.52 0.79
N ILE A 147 -3.78 -9.59 0.77
CA ILE A 147 -3.06 -10.51 -0.10
C ILE A 147 -3.09 -11.88 0.56
N VAL A 148 -3.87 -12.77 -0.02
CA VAL A 148 -4.12 -14.12 0.53
C VAL A 148 -3.13 -15.15 0.01
N GLY A 149 -2.48 -14.89 -1.13
CA GLY A 149 -1.44 -15.73 -1.69
C GLY A 149 -0.53 -14.96 -2.62
N TRP A 150 0.72 -15.40 -2.73
CA TRP A 150 1.70 -14.81 -3.65
C TRP A 150 2.81 -15.82 -3.98
N SER A 151 3.49 -15.57 -5.09
CA SER A 151 4.63 -16.39 -5.54
C SER A 151 5.61 -15.53 -6.33
N LEU A 152 6.91 -15.76 -6.13
CA LEU A 152 8.00 -15.06 -6.80
C LEU A 152 8.86 -16.05 -7.57
N ASP A 153 9.10 -15.81 -8.87
CA ASP A 153 9.92 -16.67 -9.70
C ASP A 153 10.68 -15.90 -10.79
N THR A 154 11.64 -16.55 -11.45
CA THR A 154 12.42 -16.03 -12.58
C THR A 154 11.65 -16.12 -13.91
N GLY A 155 10.61 -16.95 -13.98
CA GLY A 155 9.79 -17.15 -15.17
C GLY A 155 8.34 -16.73 -14.97
N MET A 156 7.77 -16.03 -15.94
CA MET A 156 6.35 -15.68 -15.98
C MET A 156 5.53 -16.86 -16.55
N THR A 157 5.47 -17.94 -15.79
CA THR A 157 4.87 -19.22 -16.20
C THR A 157 3.49 -19.44 -15.58
N GLU A 158 2.74 -20.43 -16.06
CA GLU A 158 1.51 -20.92 -15.42
C GLU A 158 1.77 -21.37 -13.98
N ALA A 159 2.93 -22.02 -13.73
CA ALA A 159 3.28 -22.47 -12.38
C ALA A 159 3.38 -21.31 -11.37
N LEU A 160 3.85 -20.13 -11.79
CA LEU A 160 3.92 -18.93 -10.94
C LEU A 160 2.55 -18.57 -10.39
N VAL A 161 1.54 -18.45 -11.26
CA VAL A 161 0.17 -18.06 -10.86
C VAL A 161 -0.54 -19.17 -10.09
N THR A 162 -0.29 -20.42 -10.45
CA THR A 162 -0.84 -21.59 -9.74
C THR A 162 -0.27 -21.69 -8.32
N ASN A 163 1.02 -21.42 -8.11
CA ASN A 163 1.62 -21.43 -6.78
C ASN A 163 1.06 -20.31 -5.89
N ALA A 164 0.88 -19.10 -6.43
CA ALA A 164 0.23 -18.01 -5.69
C ALA A 164 -1.20 -18.40 -5.28
N LEU A 165 -1.95 -19.03 -6.19
CA LEU A 165 -3.32 -19.46 -5.92
C LEU A 165 -3.37 -20.65 -4.95
N ARG A 166 -2.42 -21.58 -5.02
CA ARG A 166 -2.29 -22.69 -4.06
C ARG A 166 -2.09 -22.15 -2.64
N MET A 167 -1.15 -21.23 -2.45
CA MET A 167 -0.93 -20.57 -1.16
C MET A 167 -2.23 -19.92 -0.64
N ALA A 168 -3.02 -19.29 -1.53
CA ALA A 168 -4.28 -18.67 -1.14
C ALA A 168 -5.30 -19.69 -0.64
N PHE A 169 -5.47 -20.83 -1.32
CA PHE A 169 -6.38 -21.88 -0.90
C PHE A 169 -5.90 -22.62 0.36
N GLU A 170 -4.60 -22.74 0.58
CA GLU A 170 -4.05 -23.34 1.81
C GLU A 170 -4.28 -22.44 3.04
N ARG A 171 -4.38 -21.13 2.85
CA ARG A 171 -4.56 -20.15 3.94
C ARG A 171 -6.02 -19.78 4.22
N ARG A 172 -6.91 -20.02 3.27
CA ARG A 172 -8.29 -19.55 3.32
C ARG A 172 -9.28 -20.69 3.12
N GLU A 173 -10.19 -20.82 4.05
CA GLU A 173 -11.38 -21.66 3.86
C GLU A 173 -12.32 -20.98 2.87
N THR A 174 -12.49 -21.60 1.72
CA THR A 174 -13.33 -21.07 0.65
C THR A 174 -14.61 -21.90 0.51
N GLN A 175 -15.66 -21.23 0.06
CA GLN A 175 -16.92 -21.88 -0.29
C GLN A 175 -17.05 -21.97 -1.81
N PRO A 176 -17.79 -22.96 -2.33
CA PRO A 176 -18.13 -23.01 -3.76
C PRO A 176 -18.76 -21.70 -4.23
N GLY A 177 -18.33 -21.24 -5.43
CA GLY A 177 -18.79 -19.98 -6.00
C GLY A 177 -17.87 -18.79 -5.79
N LEU A 178 -16.70 -18.97 -5.16
CA LEU A 178 -15.64 -17.97 -5.17
C LEU A 178 -15.31 -17.56 -6.60
N ILE A 179 -15.37 -16.26 -6.91
CA ILE A 179 -14.98 -15.72 -8.21
C ILE A 179 -13.50 -15.32 -8.15
N ILE A 180 -12.68 -15.84 -9.09
CA ILE A 180 -11.28 -15.46 -9.22
C ILE A 180 -11.10 -14.71 -10.54
N HIS A 181 -10.79 -13.42 -10.43
CA HIS A 181 -10.67 -12.52 -11.56
C HIS A 181 -9.20 -12.23 -11.92
N SER A 182 -8.89 -12.26 -13.21
CA SER A 182 -7.56 -11.93 -13.73
C SER A 182 -7.65 -11.10 -15.01
N ASP A 183 -6.52 -10.66 -15.51
CA ASP A 183 -6.39 -10.24 -16.89
C ASP A 183 -6.46 -11.45 -17.87
N ARG A 184 -6.25 -11.19 -19.16
CA ARG A 184 -6.22 -12.24 -20.21
C ARG A 184 -4.80 -12.74 -20.48
N GLY A 185 -3.88 -12.68 -19.54
CA GLY A 185 -2.54 -13.22 -19.68
C GLY A 185 -2.54 -14.71 -20.02
N VAL A 186 -1.57 -15.16 -20.80
CA VAL A 186 -1.48 -16.56 -21.24
C VAL A 186 -1.42 -17.54 -20.06
N GLN A 187 -0.81 -17.12 -18.95
CA GLN A 187 -0.70 -17.88 -17.71
C GLN A 187 -2.08 -18.21 -17.11
N TYR A 188 -2.98 -17.22 -17.11
CA TYR A 188 -4.34 -17.34 -16.57
C TYR A 188 -5.29 -18.13 -17.47
N ARG A 189 -4.94 -18.26 -18.76
CA ARG A 189 -5.70 -19.03 -19.75
C ARG A 189 -5.21 -20.47 -19.89
N ALA A 190 -4.13 -20.83 -19.21
CA ALA A 190 -3.60 -22.19 -19.21
C ALA A 190 -4.63 -23.15 -18.60
N GLN A 191 -4.88 -24.27 -19.30
CA GLN A 191 -5.90 -25.24 -18.87
C GLN A 191 -5.63 -25.75 -17.47
N LYS A 192 -4.38 -26.05 -17.11
CA LYS A 192 -3.99 -26.50 -15.77
C LYS A 192 -4.37 -25.51 -14.66
N TYR A 193 -4.22 -24.20 -14.93
CA TYR A 193 -4.63 -23.16 -13.99
C TYR A 193 -6.15 -23.11 -13.80
N ILE A 194 -6.90 -23.18 -14.90
CA ILE A 194 -8.38 -23.22 -14.89
C ILE A 194 -8.86 -24.47 -14.15
N ASP A 195 -8.32 -25.65 -14.47
CA ASP A 195 -8.66 -26.91 -13.82
C ASP A 195 -8.36 -26.88 -12.31
N PHE A 196 -7.26 -26.19 -11.93
CA PHE A 196 -6.93 -26.01 -10.52
C PHE A 196 -8.00 -25.19 -9.80
N MET A 197 -8.44 -24.07 -10.36
CA MET A 197 -9.52 -23.24 -9.79
C MET A 197 -10.84 -24.04 -9.66
N VAL A 198 -11.25 -24.70 -10.74
CA VAL A 198 -12.51 -25.45 -10.78
C VAL A 198 -12.54 -26.59 -9.76
N ARG A 199 -11.43 -27.32 -9.58
CA ARG A 199 -11.31 -28.36 -8.54
C ARG A 199 -11.47 -27.82 -7.12
N HIS A 200 -11.17 -26.54 -6.89
CA HIS A 200 -11.41 -25.87 -5.60
C HIS A 200 -12.78 -25.16 -5.53
N GLY A 201 -13.68 -25.42 -6.48
CA GLY A 201 -15.01 -24.84 -6.50
C GLY A 201 -15.07 -23.35 -6.87
N ALA A 202 -13.99 -22.81 -7.43
CA ALA A 202 -13.90 -21.42 -7.84
C ALA A 202 -14.34 -21.24 -9.31
N THR A 203 -14.89 -20.08 -9.61
CA THR A 203 -15.34 -19.68 -10.94
C THR A 203 -14.35 -18.68 -11.57
N PRO A 204 -13.72 -19.00 -12.72
CA PRO A 204 -12.82 -18.09 -13.39
C PRO A 204 -13.59 -16.89 -14.00
N SER A 205 -12.97 -15.71 -13.91
CA SER A 205 -13.46 -14.47 -14.52
C SER A 205 -12.29 -13.72 -15.12
N MET A 206 -12.47 -13.10 -16.29
CA MET A 206 -11.39 -12.37 -16.98
C MET A 206 -11.81 -10.98 -17.42
N SER A 207 -10.87 -10.04 -17.34
CA SER A 207 -11.02 -8.68 -17.86
C SER A 207 -11.41 -8.69 -19.36
N ARG A 208 -12.10 -7.65 -19.80
CA ARG A 208 -12.37 -7.46 -21.23
C ARG A 208 -11.08 -7.13 -21.97
N LYS A 209 -11.04 -7.44 -23.27
CA LYS A 209 -9.86 -7.18 -24.11
C LYS A 209 -9.50 -5.69 -24.09
N GLY A 210 -8.23 -5.38 -23.79
CA GLY A 210 -7.71 -4.02 -23.79
C GLY A 210 -8.27 -3.09 -22.70
N ASN A 211 -8.92 -3.65 -21.67
CA ASN A 211 -9.55 -2.85 -20.63
C ASN A 211 -8.83 -3.02 -19.28
N CYS A 212 -7.81 -2.19 -19.05
CA CYS A 212 -7.03 -2.19 -17.81
C CYS A 212 -7.88 -1.89 -16.55
N TRP A 213 -8.95 -1.11 -16.69
CA TRP A 213 -9.83 -0.79 -15.56
C TRP A 213 -10.53 -1.99 -14.93
N ASP A 214 -10.62 -3.10 -15.66
CA ASP A 214 -11.28 -4.30 -15.17
C ASP A 214 -10.43 -5.04 -14.10
N ASN A 215 -9.10 -4.76 -14.00
CA ASN A 215 -8.20 -5.28 -12.96
C ASN A 215 -7.52 -4.18 -12.12
N ALA A 216 -8.09 -2.99 -12.09
CA ALA A 216 -7.50 -1.79 -11.48
C ALA A 216 -7.10 -1.96 -10.00
N VAL A 217 -7.75 -2.86 -9.27
CA VAL A 217 -7.45 -3.10 -7.84
C VAL A 217 -6.14 -3.83 -7.66
N ALA A 218 -5.86 -4.86 -8.44
CA ALA A 218 -4.58 -5.56 -8.42
C ALA A 218 -3.45 -4.66 -8.94
N GLU A 219 -3.69 -3.88 -10.00
CA GLU A 219 -2.74 -2.88 -10.50
C GLU A 219 -2.40 -1.84 -9.42
N SER A 220 -3.39 -1.36 -8.67
CA SER A 220 -3.19 -0.42 -7.55
C SER A 220 -2.33 -1.01 -6.43
N PHE A 221 -2.48 -2.30 -6.14
CA PHE A 221 -1.61 -2.99 -5.19
C PHE A 221 -0.16 -3.01 -5.67
N PHE A 222 0.09 -3.44 -6.90
CA PHE A 222 1.44 -3.50 -7.43
C PHE A 222 2.10 -2.13 -7.58
N HIS A 223 1.32 -1.11 -7.94
CA HIS A 223 1.82 0.26 -7.89
C HIS A 223 2.28 0.64 -6.48
N THR A 224 1.46 0.36 -5.49
CA THR A 224 1.77 0.64 -4.08
C THR A 224 3.01 -0.13 -3.61
N LEU A 225 3.09 -1.43 -3.90
CA LEU A 225 4.24 -2.27 -3.57
C LEU A 225 5.52 -1.71 -4.19
N LYS A 226 5.52 -1.37 -5.47
CA LYS A 226 6.70 -0.81 -6.15
C LYS A 226 7.14 0.52 -5.55
N VAL A 227 6.21 1.38 -5.16
CA VAL A 227 6.50 2.68 -4.56
C VAL A 227 7.01 2.56 -3.13
N GLU A 228 6.41 1.68 -2.34
CA GLU A 228 6.67 1.56 -0.91
C GLU A 228 7.82 0.60 -0.58
N LEU A 229 8.07 -0.40 -1.44
CA LEU A 229 9.12 -1.40 -1.22
C LEU A 229 10.39 -1.10 -2.01
N LEU A 230 10.28 -0.76 -3.30
CA LEU A 230 11.43 -0.76 -4.21
C LEU A 230 12.15 0.59 -4.30
N LYS A 231 11.65 1.63 -3.65
CA LYS A 231 12.18 2.99 -3.84
C LYS A 231 13.46 3.26 -3.05
N ASP A 232 13.56 2.73 -1.85
CA ASP A 232 14.58 3.15 -0.87
C ASP A 232 15.63 2.09 -0.55
N GLU A 233 15.43 0.85 -0.99
CA GLU A 233 16.38 -0.23 -0.70
C GLU A 233 16.97 -0.80 -2.00
N PRO A 234 18.29 -0.90 -2.11
CA PRO A 234 18.92 -1.51 -3.27
C PRO A 234 18.54 -3.00 -3.31
N LEU A 235 17.97 -3.42 -4.44
CA LEU A 235 17.68 -4.83 -4.71
C LEU A 235 18.96 -5.52 -5.10
N THR A 236 19.57 -6.22 -4.15
CA THR A 236 20.88 -6.83 -4.32
C THR A 236 20.82 -8.22 -4.96
N ASP A 237 19.79 -9.02 -4.61
CA ASP A 237 19.63 -10.39 -5.10
C ASP A 237 18.19 -10.92 -4.92
N ARG A 238 17.95 -12.13 -5.47
CA ARG A 238 16.63 -12.78 -5.40
C ARG A 238 16.18 -13.09 -3.96
N VAL A 239 17.11 -13.53 -3.10
CA VAL A 239 16.78 -13.94 -1.73
C VAL A 239 16.37 -12.73 -0.92
N THR A 240 17.13 -11.65 -1.04
CA THR A 240 16.82 -10.37 -0.41
C THR A 240 15.46 -9.83 -0.87
N LEU A 241 15.18 -9.84 -2.17
CA LEU A 241 13.86 -9.43 -2.66
C LEU A 241 12.74 -10.32 -2.11
N GLN A 242 12.93 -11.62 -2.04
CA GLN A 242 11.92 -12.54 -1.52
C GLN A 242 11.61 -12.26 -0.04
N GLN A 243 12.63 -11.98 0.76
CA GLN A 243 12.45 -11.57 2.16
C GLN A 243 11.72 -10.23 2.28
N GLN A 244 12.12 -9.24 1.51
CA GLN A 244 11.48 -7.92 1.49
C GLN A 244 10.01 -8.00 1.05
N VAL A 245 9.69 -8.80 0.03
CA VAL A 245 8.31 -9.04 -0.42
C VAL A 245 7.50 -9.73 0.68
N PHE A 246 8.09 -10.73 1.35
CA PHE A 246 7.46 -11.40 2.47
C PHE A 246 7.13 -10.42 3.60
N GLU A 247 8.12 -9.66 4.08
CA GLU A 247 7.90 -8.66 5.14
C GLU A 247 6.87 -7.62 4.73
N TYR A 248 6.96 -7.12 3.49
CA TYR A 248 6.02 -6.13 3.00
C TYR A 248 4.59 -6.68 2.95
N ILE A 249 4.37 -7.86 2.39
CA ILE A 249 3.02 -8.41 2.24
C ILE A 249 2.46 -8.88 3.58
N GLU A 250 3.22 -9.71 4.31
CA GLU A 250 2.70 -10.42 5.48
C GLU A 250 2.67 -9.56 6.74
N VAL A 251 3.63 -8.64 6.89
CA VAL A 251 3.74 -7.81 8.09
C VAL A 251 3.20 -6.42 7.84
N ASP A 252 3.70 -5.72 6.82
CA ASP A 252 3.34 -4.34 6.60
C ASP A 252 1.95 -4.20 5.96
N TYR A 253 1.75 -4.79 4.77
CA TYR A 253 0.55 -4.58 3.97
C TYR A 253 -0.69 -5.18 4.61
N ASN A 254 -0.65 -6.45 4.98
CA ASN A 254 -1.83 -7.15 5.50
C ASN A 254 -2.16 -6.74 6.95
N LYS A 255 -1.15 -6.58 7.83
CA LYS A 255 -1.40 -6.37 9.27
C LYS A 255 -1.44 -4.92 9.68
N THR A 256 -0.59 -4.06 9.11
CA THR A 256 -0.42 -2.70 9.63
C THR A 256 -0.89 -1.61 8.68
N ARG A 257 -0.73 -1.81 7.37
CA ARG A 257 -0.97 -0.75 6.39
C ARG A 257 -2.44 -0.34 6.31
N ARG A 258 -2.72 0.95 6.54
CA ARG A 258 -4.07 1.51 6.45
C ARG A 258 -4.51 1.71 5.01
N HIS A 259 -5.72 1.26 4.69
CA HIS A 259 -6.34 1.37 3.37
C HIS A 259 -7.57 2.28 3.39
N SER A 260 -7.55 3.34 2.57
CA SER A 260 -8.68 4.28 2.48
C SER A 260 -9.98 3.61 2.01
N ALA A 261 -9.86 2.61 1.12
CA ALA A 261 -11.02 1.88 0.56
C ALA A 261 -11.79 1.05 1.61
N ILE A 262 -11.16 0.72 2.75
CA ILE A 262 -11.76 -0.04 3.86
C ILE A 262 -11.75 0.76 5.17
N GLY A 263 -12.01 2.07 5.08
CA GLY A 263 -12.14 2.93 6.24
C GLY A 263 -10.86 3.19 7.03
N TYR A 264 -9.70 3.13 6.39
CA TYR A 264 -8.38 3.27 7.01
C TYR A 264 -8.07 2.21 8.07
N LEU A 265 -8.66 1.04 7.96
CA LEU A 265 -8.20 -0.17 8.68
C LEU A 265 -7.12 -0.88 7.85
N SER A 266 -6.33 -1.74 8.51
CA SER A 266 -5.53 -2.72 7.78
C SER A 266 -6.45 -3.86 7.30
N PRO A 267 -6.05 -4.64 6.28
CA PRO A 267 -6.81 -5.80 5.82
C PRO A 267 -7.21 -6.73 6.96
N GLU A 268 -6.28 -7.13 7.80
CA GLU A 268 -6.52 -8.02 8.96
C GLU A 268 -7.52 -7.40 9.96
N ASN A 269 -7.32 -6.14 10.36
CA ASN A 269 -8.22 -5.47 11.28
C ASN A 269 -9.63 -5.24 10.69
N TYR A 270 -9.73 -5.11 9.37
CA TYR A 270 -11.03 -5.00 8.70
C TYR A 270 -11.81 -6.31 8.77
N GLU A 271 -11.14 -7.45 8.58
CA GLU A 271 -11.78 -8.77 8.73
C GLU A 271 -12.19 -9.02 10.18
N LEU A 272 -11.29 -8.79 11.15
CA LEU A 272 -11.56 -8.98 12.58
C LEU A 272 -12.74 -8.13 13.08
N LYS A 273 -12.86 -6.88 12.65
CA LYS A 273 -13.94 -5.98 13.09
C LYS A 273 -15.35 -6.45 12.68
N LYS A 274 -15.46 -7.24 11.62
CA LYS A 274 -16.77 -7.71 11.13
C LYS A 274 -17.16 -9.09 11.64
N VAL A 275 -16.24 -9.77 12.33
CA VAL A 275 -16.51 -11.04 13.02
C VAL A 275 -16.99 -10.79 14.46
N ALA A 276 -16.71 -9.62 15.02
CA ALA A 276 -17.19 -9.15 16.32
C ALA A 276 -18.52 -8.37 16.20
#